data_30bb0b417bdd95a35f355559439967aa
#
_entry.id   30bb0b417bdd95a35f355559439967aa
#
_cell.length_a   1.000
_cell.length_b   1.000
_cell.length_c   1.000
_cell.angle_alpha   90.00
_cell.angle_beta   90.00
_cell.angle_gamma   90.00
#
_symmetry.space_group_name_H-M   'P 1'
#
loop_
_entity.id
_entity.type
_entity.pdbx_description
1 polymer ?
#
loop_
_entity_poly.entity_id
_entity_poly.type
_entity_poly.pdbx_seq_one_letter_code
_entity_poly.pdbx_strand_id
1 'polypeptide(L)'
;MQTTRHSSPALSPPLRAAADQSRRRPALPILTVLCALVGCAGPAIRSQSPEVAALIGMESDIRLVGDYAAPWGTHPQRIERAALVTGLPGTGSDPPPGTQRALIMADMQARGVAEPNKLLASPTTSLVWVHGYLPPGIRKGDRFDVMVEVPADNETTSLNAGWLMETRLAEMAILGQRVRDGHVLGIAEGPLLVDPVSGGTLDSKSKLRARVPGGGVSLTTRSIGLIIAPEHRSIALSKRVGDTINRRFHAVIKGTKRGVATPKTERFIDLEIAPAYEHNLGRYIRVLRAIAVVEPPAGRHARMELLARQLADPVTAPSAALKLEAIGRDALPILKKGLESSDAEVRFAAAEALAYLGESNAAPHLAEAALHLRSARPAALAALQVLDDANGIDALQSLLTSSSAETRYGAFRALWKIDPTAPLIRGERLGDACSLHVVDVAGPPLVHCTRSTRPEIVLFGTEHAIDSGLRAEAGSSIVVVVEAGRATINRFVAGEADQVVEVDARVEPVARAIIQVGGTYPDVVQFLQQASAGRCLSSRLAFDALPNEFDGRTSIHDEASARDRDAGDEAGDEPVEEAADRDADTARRGPGRGADVAAGEGHSGTSS
;
A
#
# COMPACT_ATOMS: atom_id res chain seq x y z
N MET A 1 12.43 -70.89 5.43
CA MET A 1 11.80 -71.65 4.34
C MET A 1 11.66 -70.60 3.21
N GLN A 2 12.58 -70.67 2.33
CA GLN A 2 12.51 -70.96 0.89
C GLN A 2 11.86 -69.81 0.11
N THR A 3 12.68 -68.93 -0.57
CA THR A 3 13.24 -69.05 -1.94
C THR A 3 12.15 -68.80 -2.99
N THR A 4 12.30 -67.96 -3.97
CA THR A 4 13.17 -67.85 -5.17
C THR A 4 12.80 -66.60 -5.94
N ARG A 5 13.64 -65.66 -6.33
CA ARG A 5 14.44 -65.50 -7.57
C ARG A 5 13.71 -65.76 -8.92
N HIS A 6 13.75 -64.74 -9.80
CA HIS A 6 14.19 -64.77 -11.22
C HIS A 6 13.88 -63.40 -11.86
N SER A 7 14.76 -62.60 -12.32
CA SER A 7 15.82 -62.57 -13.36
C SER A 7 15.33 -62.00 -14.69
N SER A 8 16.04 -60.94 -15.10
CA SER A 8 16.02 -60.28 -16.43
C SER A 8 16.35 -61.24 -17.57
N PRO A 9 16.15 -60.84 -18.89
CA PRO A 9 17.34 -60.39 -19.59
C PRO A 9 17.19 -59.26 -20.60
N ALA A 10 18.33 -58.68 -20.93
CA ALA A 10 18.67 -57.78 -22.02
C ALA A 10 18.80 -58.50 -23.36
N LEU A 11 18.72 -57.76 -24.46
CA LEU A 11 19.37 -58.09 -25.73
C LEU A 11 19.49 -56.87 -26.66
N SER A 12 20.71 -56.58 -27.04
CA SER A 12 21.11 -55.68 -28.17
C SER A 12 21.62 -56.55 -29.33
N PRO A 13 22.27 -56.05 -30.41
CA PRO A 13 21.73 -55.59 -31.69
C PRO A 13 22.09 -56.55 -32.85
N PRO A 14 22.00 -56.24 -34.16
CA PRO A 14 23.16 -56.05 -34.99
C PRO A 14 23.05 -55.11 -36.22
N LEU A 15 24.04 -54.46 -36.55
CA LEU A 15 25.04 -54.26 -37.59
C LEU A 15 24.77 -54.68 -39.09
N ARG A 16 25.33 -53.80 -39.99
CA ARG A 16 25.85 -54.01 -41.40
C ARG A 16 24.86 -53.83 -42.54
N ALA A 17 25.21 -53.26 -43.74
CA ALA A 17 26.45 -52.89 -44.40
C ALA A 17 26.08 -51.98 -45.61
N ALA A 18 26.82 -51.04 -45.96
CA ALA A 18 27.94 -50.95 -46.93
C ALA A 18 27.57 -50.73 -48.41
N ALA A 19 28.40 -49.85 -49.01
CA ALA A 19 28.75 -49.68 -50.44
C ALA A 19 27.92 -48.63 -51.21
N ASP A 20 28.42 -47.80 -52.09
CA ASP A 20 29.77 -47.41 -52.53
C ASP A 20 29.55 -46.36 -53.67
N GLN A 21 30.61 -45.59 -53.93
CA GLN A 21 30.93 -44.88 -55.20
C GLN A 21 30.11 -43.65 -55.62
N SER A 22 30.62 -42.55 -55.78
CA SER A 22 31.80 -41.98 -56.38
C SER A 22 31.47 -40.63 -57.06
N ARG A 23 32.43 -39.75 -56.99
CA ARG A 23 32.78 -38.68 -57.94
C ARG A 23 32.16 -37.29 -57.86
N ARG A 24 33.08 -36.42 -57.62
CA ARG A 24 33.37 -35.10 -58.21
C ARG A 24 33.22 -33.90 -57.32
N ARG A 25 34.38 -33.41 -56.89
CA ARG A 25 34.63 -32.01 -56.49
C ARG A 25 34.42 -31.07 -57.69
N PRO A 26 34.01 -29.82 -57.44
CA PRO A 26 35.04 -28.78 -57.38
C PRO A 26 34.90 -27.84 -56.19
N ALA A 27 36.01 -27.15 -55.98
CA ALA A 27 36.34 -26.26 -54.88
C ALA A 27 35.67 -24.88 -54.96
N LEU A 28 35.73 -24.24 -53.77
CA LEU A 28 35.63 -22.79 -53.46
C LEU A 28 34.22 -22.17 -53.27
N PRO A 29 34.13 -21.16 -52.33
CA PRO A 29 35.15 -20.57 -51.48
C PRO A 29 34.88 -20.58 -49.98
N ILE A 30 35.90 -20.72 -49.22
CA ILE A 30 36.06 -20.40 -47.80
C ILE A 30 35.98 -18.87 -47.63
N LEU A 31 34.78 -18.30 -47.52
CA LEU A 31 34.63 -16.89 -47.12
C LEU A 31 33.29 -16.56 -46.44
N THR A 32 32.54 -17.55 -45.96
CA THR A 32 31.23 -17.27 -45.36
C THR A 32 31.02 -17.86 -43.93
N VAL A 33 32.06 -18.31 -43.24
CA VAL A 33 31.94 -18.91 -41.88
C VAL A 33 32.63 -18.05 -40.82
N LEU A 34 33.09 -16.83 -41.13
CA LEU A 34 33.75 -15.97 -40.13
C LEU A 34 32.85 -14.81 -39.60
N CYS A 35 31.55 -14.83 -39.87
CA CYS A 35 30.61 -13.79 -39.37
C CYS A 35 29.56 -14.29 -38.37
N ALA A 36 29.66 -15.52 -37.83
CA ALA A 36 28.67 -16.07 -36.89
C ALA A 36 29.19 -16.29 -35.47
N LEU A 37 30.30 -15.67 -35.05
CA LEU A 37 30.83 -15.71 -33.69
C LEU A 37 31.04 -14.31 -33.09
N VAL A 38 30.31 -13.29 -33.56
CA VAL A 38 30.17 -12.06 -32.78
C VAL A 38 28.94 -12.27 -31.90
N GLY A 39 29.16 -12.94 -30.77
CA GLY A 39 28.19 -13.05 -29.70
C GLY A 39 27.75 -11.68 -29.25
N CYS A 40 26.50 -11.56 -28.84
CA CYS A 40 25.89 -10.43 -28.17
C CYS A 40 26.69 -10.01 -26.93
N ALA A 41 27.78 -9.29 -27.14
CA ALA A 41 28.30 -8.39 -26.11
C ALA A 41 27.35 -7.18 -26.14
N GLY A 42 26.53 -7.02 -25.10
CA GLY A 42 25.79 -5.80 -24.87
C GLY A 42 26.72 -4.59 -25.01
N PRO A 43 26.21 -3.40 -25.34
CA PRO A 43 27.04 -2.23 -25.54
C PRO A 43 27.80 -1.98 -24.22
N ALA A 44 29.08 -2.34 -24.20
CA ALA A 44 29.98 -1.84 -23.18
C ALA A 44 30.01 -0.33 -23.38
N ILE A 45 29.39 0.42 -22.47
CA ILE A 45 29.52 1.87 -22.39
C ILE A 45 31.00 2.11 -22.16
N ARG A 46 31.78 2.31 -23.23
CA ARG A 46 33.14 2.78 -23.12
C ARG A 46 33.08 4.23 -22.69
N SER A 47 33.39 4.47 -21.42
CA SER A 47 33.68 5.80 -20.94
C SER A 47 34.69 6.44 -21.88
N GLN A 48 34.31 7.54 -22.54
CA GLN A 48 35.15 8.24 -23.50
C GLN A 48 36.24 9.09 -22.83
N SER A 49 36.23 9.19 -21.48
CA SER A 49 37.20 9.92 -20.70
C SER A 49 38.04 8.97 -19.83
N PRO A 50 39.38 9.01 -19.91
CA PRO A 50 40.27 8.23 -19.03
C PRO A 50 40.00 8.49 -17.54
N GLU A 51 39.57 9.72 -17.20
CA GLU A 51 39.25 10.11 -15.82
C GLU A 51 37.99 9.42 -15.32
N VAL A 52 36.97 9.32 -16.16
CA VAL A 52 35.73 8.60 -15.81
C VAL A 52 35.98 7.10 -15.72
N ALA A 53 36.80 6.53 -16.59
CA ALA A 53 37.21 5.13 -16.51
C ALA A 53 38.02 4.84 -15.23
N ALA A 54 38.91 5.75 -14.83
CA ALA A 54 39.66 5.65 -13.57
C ALA A 54 38.73 5.77 -12.35
N LEU A 55 37.74 6.67 -12.36
CA LEU A 55 36.78 6.83 -11.28
C LEU A 55 35.85 5.60 -11.15
N ILE A 56 35.41 5.01 -12.26
CA ILE A 56 34.63 3.75 -12.26
C ILE A 56 35.49 2.60 -11.73
N GLY A 57 36.79 2.54 -12.09
CA GLY A 57 37.73 1.56 -11.55
C GLY A 57 37.93 1.72 -10.04
N MET A 58 38.00 2.95 -9.53
CA MET A 58 38.07 3.22 -8.09
C MET A 58 36.78 2.87 -7.32
N GLU A 59 35.61 3.02 -7.93
CA GLU A 59 34.35 2.58 -7.33
C GLU A 59 34.31 1.04 -7.17
N SER A 60 35.00 0.30 -8.03
CA SER A 60 35.11 -1.17 -7.94
C SER A 60 35.88 -1.68 -6.72
N ASP A 61 36.79 -0.86 -6.17
CA ASP A 61 37.61 -1.20 -5.00
C ASP A 61 36.90 -0.90 -3.66
N ILE A 62 35.81 -0.13 -3.70
CA ILE A 62 35.03 0.23 -2.52
C ILE A 62 34.01 -0.88 -2.26
N ARG A 63 34.04 -1.44 -1.06
CA ARG A 63 33.08 -2.48 -0.63
C ARG A 63 32.04 -1.89 0.30
N LEU A 64 30.79 -1.99 -0.11
CA LEU A 64 29.64 -1.49 0.63
C LEU A 64 29.05 -2.60 1.53
N VAL A 65 28.25 -2.22 2.51
CA VAL A 65 27.47 -3.18 3.32
C VAL A 65 26.61 -4.08 2.44
N GLY A 66 26.02 -3.52 1.37
CA GLY A 66 25.20 -4.26 0.41
C GLY A 66 25.93 -5.33 -0.40
N ASP A 67 27.27 -5.27 -0.49
CA ASP A 67 28.09 -6.30 -1.16
C ASP A 67 28.33 -7.52 -0.27
N TYR A 68 28.19 -7.34 1.05
CA TYR A 68 28.45 -8.39 2.03
C TYR A 68 27.19 -8.97 2.64
N ALA A 69 26.11 -8.19 2.69
CA ALA A 69 24.91 -8.57 3.44
C ALA A 69 23.61 -8.17 2.75
N ALA A 70 22.64 -9.07 2.84
CA ALA A 70 21.27 -8.86 2.40
C ALA A 70 20.34 -8.53 3.58
N PRO A 71 19.30 -7.69 3.39
CA PRO A 71 18.32 -7.40 4.42
C PRO A 71 17.48 -8.63 4.75
N TRP A 72 17.12 -8.77 6.03
CA TRP A 72 16.27 -9.83 6.56
C TRP A 72 15.12 -9.24 7.38
N GLY A 73 13.94 -9.89 7.31
CA GLY A 73 12.78 -9.44 8.06
C GLY A 73 12.11 -8.18 7.50
N THR A 74 12.46 -7.76 6.26
CA THR A 74 11.96 -6.54 5.62
C THR A 74 10.71 -6.73 4.78
N HIS A 75 10.20 -7.97 4.67
CA HIS A 75 8.95 -8.26 3.97
C HIS A 75 7.78 -8.34 4.95
N PRO A 76 6.58 -7.85 4.58
CA PRO A 76 5.37 -8.05 5.35
C PRO A 76 5.09 -9.55 5.51
N GLN A 77 4.69 -9.97 6.70
CA GLN A 77 4.33 -11.37 6.99
C GLN A 77 2.81 -11.49 6.97
N ARG A 78 2.29 -12.29 6.05
CA ARG A 78 0.86 -12.58 5.98
C ARG A 78 0.46 -13.52 7.11
N ILE A 79 -0.62 -13.16 7.80
CA ILE A 79 -1.30 -13.99 8.79
C ILE A 79 -2.78 -14.03 8.46
N GLU A 80 -3.40 -15.19 8.63
CA GLU A 80 -4.78 -15.38 8.15
C GLU A 80 -5.52 -16.45 8.94
N ARG A 81 -6.87 -16.42 8.87
CA ARG A 81 -7.76 -17.45 9.40
C ARG A 81 -9.19 -17.30 8.88
N ALA A 82 -9.93 -18.41 8.89
CA ALA A 82 -11.38 -18.35 8.77
C ALA A 82 -12.00 -17.78 10.05
N ALA A 83 -12.99 -16.92 9.92
CA ALA A 83 -13.60 -16.18 11.01
C ALA A 83 -15.13 -16.03 10.83
N LEU A 84 -15.78 -15.50 11.85
CA LEU A 84 -17.21 -15.21 11.83
C LEU A 84 -17.46 -13.71 11.89
N VAL A 85 -18.31 -13.23 11.00
CA VAL A 85 -18.92 -11.91 11.06
C VAL A 85 -20.33 -12.05 11.59
N THR A 86 -20.74 -11.13 12.47
CA THR A 86 -22.07 -11.06 13.07
C THR A 86 -22.69 -9.68 12.87
N GLY A 87 -23.97 -9.52 13.22
CA GLY A 87 -24.66 -8.22 13.13
C GLY A 87 -25.08 -7.81 11.72
N LEU A 88 -25.03 -8.73 10.75
CA LEU A 88 -25.47 -8.45 9.38
C LEU A 88 -27.00 -8.26 9.33
N PRO A 89 -27.50 -7.29 8.55
CA PRO A 89 -28.95 -6.99 8.44
C PRO A 89 -29.69 -7.98 7.51
N GLY A 90 -29.55 -9.28 7.75
CA GLY A 90 -30.16 -10.31 6.91
C GLY A 90 -29.42 -10.62 5.61
N THR A 91 -28.18 -10.13 5.46
CA THR A 91 -27.35 -10.32 4.25
C THR A 91 -26.34 -11.47 4.36
N GLY A 92 -26.28 -12.12 5.51
CA GLY A 92 -25.47 -13.30 5.75
C GLY A 92 -26.10 -14.57 5.19
N SER A 93 -25.35 -15.67 5.24
CA SER A 93 -25.83 -16.98 4.76
C SER A 93 -25.21 -18.15 5.53
N ASP A 94 -25.84 -19.32 5.45
CA ASP A 94 -25.29 -20.57 5.98
C ASP A 94 -24.09 -21.00 5.12
N PRO A 95 -22.88 -21.10 5.67
CA PRO A 95 -21.71 -21.51 4.89
C PRO A 95 -21.83 -22.96 4.45
N PRO A 96 -21.39 -23.30 3.22
CA PRO A 96 -21.44 -24.67 2.73
C PRO A 96 -20.59 -25.63 3.61
N PRO A 97 -20.92 -26.93 3.61
CA PRO A 97 -20.11 -27.94 4.30
C PRO A 97 -18.67 -27.94 3.77
N GLY A 98 -17.68 -27.79 4.67
CA GLY A 98 -16.28 -27.74 4.28
C GLY A 98 -15.33 -27.62 5.48
N THR A 99 -14.03 -27.63 5.19
CA THR A 99 -12.98 -27.53 6.21
C THR A 99 -13.09 -26.25 7.03
N GLN A 100 -13.41 -25.13 6.39
CA GLN A 100 -13.52 -23.83 7.06
C GLN A 100 -14.69 -23.82 8.07
N ARG A 101 -15.87 -24.34 7.66
CA ARG A 101 -17.01 -24.51 8.56
C ARG A 101 -16.66 -25.40 9.76
N ALA A 102 -15.96 -26.52 9.51
CA ALA A 102 -15.55 -27.44 10.58
C ALA A 102 -14.58 -26.77 11.57
N LEU A 103 -13.63 -25.96 11.10
CA LEU A 103 -12.69 -25.22 11.94
C LEU A 103 -13.42 -24.19 12.83
N ILE A 104 -14.33 -23.41 12.27
CA ILE A 104 -15.13 -22.43 13.04
C ILE A 104 -16.04 -23.15 14.05
N MET A 105 -16.66 -24.24 13.65
CA MET A 105 -17.46 -25.07 14.56
C MET A 105 -16.65 -25.57 15.76
N ALA A 106 -15.45 -26.09 15.51
CA ALA A 106 -14.57 -26.56 16.57
C ALA A 106 -14.13 -25.41 17.51
N ASP A 107 -13.82 -24.23 16.96
CA ASP A 107 -13.46 -23.06 17.77
C ASP A 107 -14.65 -22.56 18.62
N MET A 108 -15.85 -22.50 18.05
CA MET A 108 -17.06 -22.13 18.77
C MET A 108 -17.38 -23.12 19.90
N GLN A 109 -17.25 -24.43 19.64
CA GLN A 109 -17.42 -25.47 20.65
C GLN A 109 -16.38 -25.36 21.77
N ALA A 110 -15.12 -25.11 21.42
CA ALA A 110 -14.04 -24.91 22.40
C ALA A 110 -14.27 -23.69 23.30
N ARG A 111 -14.96 -22.67 22.79
CA ARG A 111 -15.37 -21.46 23.54
C ARG A 111 -16.70 -21.64 24.30
N GLY A 112 -17.33 -22.83 24.22
CA GLY A 112 -18.58 -23.10 24.93
C GLY A 112 -19.83 -22.44 24.31
N VAL A 113 -19.78 -22.08 23.02
CA VAL A 113 -20.91 -21.48 22.33
C VAL A 113 -22.03 -22.52 22.20
N ALA A 114 -23.23 -22.17 22.65
CA ALA A 114 -24.40 -23.01 22.52
C ALA A 114 -24.91 -23.00 21.07
N GLU A 115 -25.30 -24.16 20.55
CA GLU A 115 -25.91 -24.33 19.21
C GLU A 115 -25.12 -23.68 18.06
N PRO A 116 -23.79 -23.97 17.88
CA PRO A 116 -22.97 -23.28 16.89
C PRO A 116 -23.49 -23.42 15.46
N ASN A 117 -24.11 -24.55 15.09
CA ASN A 117 -24.74 -24.74 13.78
C ASN A 117 -25.87 -23.75 13.50
N LYS A 118 -26.69 -23.44 14.50
CA LYS A 118 -27.82 -22.52 14.37
C LYS A 118 -27.32 -21.08 14.19
N LEU A 119 -26.24 -20.73 14.89
CA LEU A 119 -25.60 -19.42 14.71
C LEU A 119 -24.95 -19.27 13.32
N LEU A 120 -24.29 -20.30 12.83
CA LEU A 120 -23.69 -20.28 11.48
C LEU A 120 -24.74 -20.22 10.36
N ALA A 121 -25.91 -20.81 10.56
CA ALA A 121 -27.02 -20.79 9.60
C ALA A 121 -27.87 -19.51 9.68
N SER A 122 -27.55 -18.57 10.58
CA SER A 122 -28.30 -17.33 10.73
C SER A 122 -28.03 -16.36 9.57
N PRO A 123 -29.07 -15.70 9.01
CA PRO A 123 -28.86 -14.65 8.01
C PRO A 123 -28.20 -13.40 8.59
N THR A 124 -27.99 -13.33 9.90
CA THR A 124 -27.24 -12.25 10.56
C THR A 124 -25.76 -12.55 10.72
N THR A 125 -25.29 -13.70 10.24
CA THR A 125 -23.90 -14.13 10.33
C THR A 125 -23.36 -14.55 8.98
N SER A 126 -22.03 -14.48 8.83
CA SER A 126 -21.33 -14.97 7.65
C SER A 126 -19.98 -15.53 8.03
N LEU A 127 -19.61 -16.67 7.44
CA LEU A 127 -18.25 -17.18 7.47
C LEU A 127 -17.41 -16.38 6.48
N VAL A 128 -16.25 -15.90 6.93
CA VAL A 128 -15.36 -15.06 6.14
C VAL A 128 -13.91 -15.55 6.24
N TRP A 129 -13.10 -15.17 5.25
CA TRP A 129 -11.68 -15.30 5.30
C TRP A 129 -11.06 -13.98 5.76
N VAL A 130 -10.25 -14.03 6.80
CA VAL A 130 -9.62 -12.85 7.39
C VAL A 130 -8.12 -12.96 7.21
N HIS A 131 -7.50 -11.92 6.71
CA HIS A 131 -6.05 -11.84 6.60
C HIS A 131 -5.53 -10.44 6.95
N GLY A 132 -4.30 -10.40 7.43
CA GLY A 132 -3.58 -9.18 7.73
C GLY A 132 -2.10 -9.35 7.40
N TYR A 133 -1.40 -8.22 7.35
CA TYR A 133 0.03 -8.19 7.11
C TYR A 133 0.73 -7.55 8.31
N LEU A 134 1.61 -8.29 8.95
CA LEU A 134 2.50 -7.76 9.98
C LEU A 134 3.68 -7.05 9.30
N PRO A 135 3.77 -5.72 9.36
CA PRO A 135 4.85 -4.98 8.73
C PRO A 135 6.21 -5.31 9.38
N PRO A 136 7.31 -5.06 8.67
CA PRO A 136 8.64 -5.15 9.24
C PRO A 136 8.79 -4.22 10.45
N GLY A 137 9.43 -4.71 11.50
CA GLY A 137 9.68 -3.91 12.71
C GLY A 137 8.47 -3.72 13.62
N ILE A 138 7.29 -4.28 13.31
CA ILE A 138 6.12 -4.21 14.18
C ILE A 138 6.44 -4.76 15.56
N ARG A 139 5.94 -4.10 16.60
CA ARG A 139 6.12 -4.49 17.99
C ARG A 139 4.88 -5.19 18.53
N LYS A 140 5.06 -6.02 19.54
CA LYS A 140 3.92 -6.58 20.28
C LYS A 140 3.06 -5.46 20.84
N GLY A 141 1.75 -5.51 20.56
CA GLY A 141 0.77 -4.51 20.94
C GLY A 141 0.48 -3.46 19.87
N ASP A 142 1.30 -3.37 18.81
CA ASP A 142 1.03 -2.47 17.69
C ASP A 142 -0.19 -2.95 16.91
N ARG A 143 -0.95 -1.98 16.38
CA ARG A 143 -2.13 -2.24 15.57
C ARG A 143 -1.76 -2.36 14.09
N PHE A 144 -2.53 -3.20 13.38
CA PHE A 144 -2.44 -3.37 11.93
C PHE A 144 -3.82 -3.53 11.32
N ASP A 145 -3.92 -3.32 10.01
CA ASP A 145 -5.17 -3.45 9.28
C ASP A 145 -5.48 -4.89 8.96
N VAL A 146 -6.77 -5.20 8.96
CA VAL A 146 -7.27 -6.53 8.68
C VAL A 146 -8.24 -6.47 7.51
N MET A 147 -8.05 -7.36 6.55
CA MET A 147 -8.92 -7.53 5.40
C MET A 147 -9.86 -8.70 5.65
N VAL A 148 -11.11 -8.53 5.26
CA VAL A 148 -12.18 -9.51 5.42
C VAL A 148 -12.81 -9.77 4.06
N GLU A 149 -12.85 -11.03 3.63
CA GLU A 149 -13.41 -11.43 2.34
C GLU A 149 -14.37 -12.60 2.52
N VAL A 150 -15.50 -12.55 1.83
CA VAL A 150 -16.44 -13.67 1.76
C VAL A 150 -15.89 -14.71 0.79
N PRO A 151 -15.80 -16.01 1.16
CA PRO A 151 -15.44 -17.09 0.23
C PRO A 151 -16.39 -17.14 -0.98
N ALA A 152 -15.84 -17.53 -2.13
CA ALA A 152 -16.59 -17.50 -3.40
C ALA A 152 -17.78 -18.49 -3.45
N ASP A 153 -17.77 -19.51 -2.61
CA ASP A 153 -18.80 -20.54 -2.47
C ASP A 153 -19.87 -20.20 -1.42
N ASN A 154 -19.81 -19.01 -0.84
CA ASN A 154 -20.73 -18.53 0.19
C ASN A 154 -21.76 -17.56 -0.42
N GLU A 155 -23.05 -17.69 -0.05
CA GLU A 155 -24.16 -16.92 -0.58
C GLU A 155 -24.39 -15.56 0.11
N THR A 156 -23.53 -15.14 1.01
CA THR A 156 -23.56 -13.82 1.65
C THR A 156 -23.57 -12.72 0.58
N THR A 157 -24.47 -11.75 0.71
CA THR A 157 -24.67 -10.68 -0.29
C THR A 157 -23.99 -9.37 0.08
N SER A 158 -23.76 -9.11 1.37
CA SER A 158 -23.08 -7.89 1.84
C SER A 158 -22.51 -8.07 3.26
N LEU A 159 -21.35 -7.47 3.50
CA LEU A 159 -20.71 -7.36 4.82
C LEU A 159 -21.02 -6.03 5.53
N ASN A 160 -21.84 -5.17 4.93
CA ASN A 160 -22.16 -3.87 5.49
C ASN A 160 -22.81 -3.99 6.88
N ALA A 161 -22.46 -3.09 7.79
CA ALA A 161 -22.88 -3.08 9.20
C ALA A 161 -22.45 -4.33 10.01
N GLY A 162 -21.61 -5.21 9.45
CA GLY A 162 -21.12 -6.39 10.15
C GLY A 162 -20.04 -6.07 11.18
N TRP A 163 -19.88 -6.99 12.13
CA TRP A 163 -18.83 -6.97 13.15
C TRP A 163 -18.00 -8.24 13.06
N LEU A 164 -16.69 -8.11 12.88
CA LEU A 164 -15.75 -9.22 12.95
C LEU A 164 -15.59 -9.66 14.40
N MET A 165 -15.91 -10.91 14.68
CA MET A 165 -15.69 -11.50 16.01
C MET A 165 -14.20 -11.72 16.26
N GLU A 166 -13.79 -11.69 17.55
CA GLU A 166 -12.40 -11.94 17.94
C GLU A 166 -11.82 -13.17 17.24
N THR A 167 -10.82 -12.93 16.42
CA THR A 167 -10.17 -13.94 15.58
C THR A 167 -8.68 -13.97 15.80
N ARG A 168 -8.13 -15.16 16.05
CA ARG A 168 -6.69 -15.39 16.26
C ARG A 168 -6.03 -15.69 14.93
N LEU A 169 -5.26 -14.76 14.40
CA LEU A 169 -4.58 -14.86 13.13
C LEU A 169 -3.24 -15.58 13.28
N ALA A 170 -3.00 -16.55 12.42
CA ALA A 170 -1.78 -17.36 12.41
C ALA A 170 -1.11 -17.33 11.04
N GLU A 171 0.17 -17.65 11.00
CA GLU A 171 0.85 -17.97 9.76
C GLU A 171 0.36 -19.34 9.27
N MET A 172 -0.02 -19.43 8.00
CA MET A 172 -0.44 -20.69 7.40
C MET A 172 0.63 -21.21 6.45
N ALA A 173 1.01 -22.46 6.64
CA ALA A 173 1.98 -23.14 5.78
C ALA A 173 1.33 -24.36 5.13
N ILE A 174 1.50 -24.51 3.82
CA ILE A 174 1.13 -25.70 3.08
C ILE A 174 2.31 -26.67 3.14
N LEU A 175 2.19 -27.71 3.95
CA LEU A 175 3.19 -28.80 4.06
C LEU A 175 2.64 -30.06 3.37
N GLY A 176 3.10 -30.30 2.14
CA GLY A 176 2.55 -31.33 1.27
C GLY A 176 1.12 -30.98 0.82
N GLN A 177 0.13 -31.85 1.13
CA GLN A 177 -1.29 -31.60 0.83
C GLN A 177 -2.10 -31.12 2.04
N ARG A 178 -1.46 -30.78 3.15
CA ARG A 178 -2.14 -30.34 4.38
C ARG A 178 -1.76 -28.92 4.72
N VAL A 179 -2.77 -28.12 4.99
CA VAL A 179 -2.63 -26.79 5.59
C VAL A 179 -2.36 -27.01 7.09
N ARG A 180 -1.28 -26.42 7.60
CA ARG A 180 -0.96 -26.39 9.03
C ARG A 180 -0.97 -24.96 9.52
N ASP A 181 -1.67 -24.76 10.62
CA ASP A 181 -1.62 -23.51 11.36
C ASP A 181 -0.26 -23.43 12.08
N GLY A 182 0.39 -22.29 11.90
CA GLY A 182 1.57 -21.90 12.66
C GLY A 182 1.18 -21.30 14.02
N HIS A 183 2.10 -20.54 14.60
CA HIS A 183 1.83 -19.81 15.83
C HIS A 183 0.84 -18.67 15.58
N VAL A 184 -0.02 -18.40 16.57
CA VAL A 184 -0.88 -17.22 16.57
C VAL A 184 -0.01 -15.98 16.75
N LEU A 185 -0.01 -15.10 15.76
CA LEU A 185 0.84 -13.91 15.73
C LEU A 185 0.05 -12.61 15.88
N GLY A 186 -1.28 -12.65 15.77
CA GLY A 186 -2.15 -11.50 15.95
C GLY A 186 -3.56 -11.88 16.35
N ILE A 187 -4.29 -10.91 16.90
CA ILE A 187 -5.72 -10.99 17.19
C ILE A 187 -6.40 -9.87 16.43
N ALA A 188 -7.57 -10.12 15.85
CA ALA A 188 -8.34 -9.13 15.10
C ALA A 188 -9.81 -9.16 15.52
N GLU A 189 -10.41 -7.97 15.66
CA GLU A 189 -11.84 -7.77 15.92
C GLU A 189 -12.27 -6.35 15.53
N GLY A 190 -13.56 -6.15 15.31
CA GLY A 190 -14.10 -4.80 15.15
C GLY A 190 -15.13 -4.64 14.03
N PRO A 191 -15.66 -3.42 13.88
CA PRO A 191 -16.67 -3.10 12.88
C PRO A 191 -16.10 -3.11 11.48
N LEU A 192 -16.88 -3.62 10.53
CA LEU A 192 -16.47 -3.77 9.14
C LEU A 192 -16.70 -2.48 8.35
N LEU A 193 -15.64 -1.96 7.77
CA LEU A 193 -15.69 -0.91 6.76
C LEU A 193 -15.69 -1.59 5.38
N VAL A 194 -16.83 -1.59 4.71
CA VAL A 194 -16.93 -2.04 3.32
C VAL A 194 -16.26 -1.01 2.42
N ASP A 195 -15.47 -1.44 1.45
CA ASP A 195 -14.71 -0.54 0.59
C ASP A 195 -15.66 0.43 -0.15
N PRO A 196 -15.47 1.75 0.03
CA PRO A 196 -16.25 2.75 -0.68
C PRO A 196 -15.87 2.73 -2.17
N VAL A 197 -16.87 2.62 -3.03
CA VAL A 197 -16.65 2.71 -4.47
C VAL A 197 -16.65 4.17 -4.90
N SER A 198 -15.62 4.58 -5.60
CA SER A 198 -15.58 5.85 -6.33
C SER A 198 -16.65 5.79 -7.44
N GLY A 199 -17.78 6.51 -7.26
CA GLY A 199 -18.81 6.59 -8.30
C GLY A 199 -20.23 6.18 -7.94
N GLY A 200 -20.53 5.90 -6.68
CA GLY A 200 -21.93 5.88 -6.18
C GLY A 200 -22.73 4.59 -6.31
N THR A 201 -22.29 3.57 -7.04
CA THR A 201 -22.93 2.25 -7.07
C THR A 201 -21.93 1.19 -6.66
N LEU A 202 -22.17 0.60 -5.47
CA LEU A 202 -21.40 -0.55 -4.98
C LEU A 202 -21.59 -1.72 -5.95
N ASP A 203 -20.51 -2.10 -6.66
CA ASP A 203 -20.48 -3.38 -7.35
C ASP A 203 -20.73 -4.51 -6.34
N SER A 204 -21.47 -5.53 -6.76
CA SER A 204 -21.81 -6.68 -5.91
C SER A 204 -20.57 -7.32 -5.26
N LYS A 205 -19.43 -7.31 -5.95
CA LYS A 205 -18.15 -7.84 -5.45
C LYS A 205 -17.52 -6.98 -4.35
N SER A 206 -17.69 -5.66 -4.40
CA SER A 206 -17.16 -4.75 -3.39
C SER A 206 -17.86 -4.93 -2.04
N LYS A 207 -19.15 -5.30 -2.05
CA LYS A 207 -19.92 -5.57 -0.83
C LYS A 207 -19.46 -6.82 -0.07
N LEU A 208 -18.73 -7.72 -0.74
CA LEU A 208 -18.20 -8.96 -0.17
C LEU A 208 -16.79 -8.81 0.40
N ARG A 209 -16.24 -7.59 0.35
CA ARG A 209 -14.93 -7.23 0.89
C ARG A 209 -15.05 -6.08 1.85
N ALA A 210 -14.39 -6.22 2.97
CA ALA A 210 -14.37 -5.20 4.00
C ALA A 210 -12.98 -5.12 4.65
N ARG A 211 -12.77 -4.06 5.40
CA ARG A 211 -11.58 -3.87 6.24
C ARG A 211 -12.00 -3.61 7.68
N VAL A 212 -11.10 -3.91 8.61
CA VAL A 212 -11.17 -3.41 9.99
C VAL A 212 -9.94 -2.55 10.21
N PRO A 213 -10.03 -1.21 10.00
CA PRO A 213 -8.88 -0.31 10.14
C PRO A 213 -8.32 -0.34 11.55
N GLY A 214 -7.03 -0.74 11.68
CA GLY A 214 -6.40 -0.91 12.99
C GLY A 214 -7.06 -1.95 13.90
N GLY A 215 -7.89 -2.86 13.36
CA GLY A 215 -8.59 -3.89 14.14
C GLY A 215 -7.70 -5.06 14.57
N GLY A 216 -6.54 -5.22 13.93
CA GLY A 216 -5.55 -6.22 14.31
C GLY A 216 -4.61 -5.71 15.39
N VAL A 217 -4.22 -6.56 16.33
CA VAL A 217 -3.20 -6.32 17.35
C VAL A 217 -2.12 -7.39 17.24
N SER A 218 -0.86 -6.99 17.08
CA SER A 218 0.26 -7.93 17.01
C SER A 218 0.57 -8.54 18.37
N LEU A 219 0.71 -9.86 18.41
CA LEU A 219 1.15 -10.60 19.61
C LEU A 219 2.66 -10.82 19.63
N THR A 220 3.37 -10.46 18.57
CA THR A 220 4.79 -10.67 18.40
C THR A 220 5.53 -9.37 18.05
N THR A 221 6.83 -9.36 18.32
CA THR A 221 7.73 -8.33 17.81
C THR A 221 8.56 -8.94 16.69
N ARG A 222 8.56 -8.31 15.53
CA ARG A 222 9.37 -8.74 14.38
C ARG A 222 10.64 -7.89 14.32
N SER A 223 11.78 -8.52 14.52
CA SER A 223 13.08 -7.87 14.33
C SER A 223 13.41 -7.77 12.84
N ILE A 224 14.24 -6.80 12.50
CA ILE A 224 14.88 -6.68 11.20
C ILE A 224 16.38 -6.88 11.35
N GLY A 225 17.07 -7.24 10.30
CA GLY A 225 18.50 -7.48 10.36
C GLY A 225 19.17 -7.58 9.00
N LEU A 226 20.45 -7.95 9.05
CA LEU A 226 21.24 -8.27 7.87
C LEU A 226 21.77 -9.71 7.97
N ILE A 227 21.63 -10.45 6.88
CA ILE A 227 22.24 -11.77 6.72
C ILE A 227 23.49 -11.61 5.87
N ILE A 228 24.65 -12.02 6.41
CA ILE A 228 25.90 -12.02 5.68
C ILE A 228 25.89 -13.14 4.65
N ALA A 229 26.28 -12.82 3.42
CA ALA A 229 26.34 -13.76 2.32
C ALA A 229 27.28 -14.94 2.66
N PRO A 230 26.96 -16.18 2.26
CA PRO A 230 27.65 -17.40 2.67
C PRO A 230 29.17 -17.35 2.48
N GLU A 231 29.61 -16.78 1.38
CA GLU A 231 31.03 -16.64 0.98
C GLU A 231 31.83 -15.65 1.83
N HIS A 232 31.15 -14.79 2.58
CA HIS A 232 31.76 -13.74 3.40
C HIS A 232 31.61 -13.97 4.91
N ARG A 233 31.01 -15.08 5.34
CA ARG A 233 30.73 -15.35 6.76
C ARG A 233 31.98 -15.40 7.59
N SER A 234 32.12 -14.47 8.51
CA SER A 234 33.14 -14.48 9.56
C SER A 234 32.75 -13.54 10.70
N ILE A 235 33.16 -13.88 11.93
CA ILE A 235 32.93 -13.03 13.11
C ILE A 235 33.59 -11.66 12.90
N ALA A 236 34.77 -11.63 12.30
CA ALA A 236 35.52 -10.39 12.06
C ALA A 236 34.77 -9.46 11.10
N LEU A 237 34.19 -9.99 10.00
CA LEU A 237 33.41 -9.19 9.07
C LEU A 237 32.07 -8.76 9.67
N SER A 238 31.35 -9.65 10.34
CA SER A 238 30.10 -9.31 11.03
C SER A 238 30.31 -8.13 12.00
N LYS A 239 31.37 -8.19 12.81
CA LYS A 239 31.73 -7.09 13.71
C LYS A 239 32.08 -5.81 12.94
N ARG A 240 32.91 -5.91 11.88
CA ARG A 240 33.31 -4.75 11.08
C ARG A 240 32.10 -4.06 10.44
N VAL A 241 31.17 -4.81 9.87
CA VAL A 241 29.92 -4.27 9.30
C VAL A 241 29.10 -3.58 10.38
N GLY A 242 28.88 -4.24 11.53
CA GLY A 242 28.16 -3.66 12.66
C GLY A 242 28.80 -2.38 13.17
N ASP A 243 30.12 -2.37 13.38
CA ASP A 243 30.86 -1.19 13.84
C ASP A 243 30.79 -0.04 12.81
N THR A 244 30.77 -0.36 11.52
CA THR A 244 30.66 0.64 10.44
C THR A 244 29.27 1.27 10.42
N ILE A 245 28.20 0.47 10.55
CA ILE A 245 26.84 0.96 10.68
C ILE A 245 26.71 1.83 11.93
N ASN A 246 27.25 1.40 13.06
CA ASN A 246 27.17 2.10 14.35
C ASN A 246 27.95 3.42 14.37
N ARG A 247 28.97 3.59 13.54
CA ARG A 247 29.62 4.90 13.37
C ARG A 247 28.69 5.91 12.70
N ARG A 248 27.89 5.46 11.74
CA ARG A 248 26.94 6.32 11.01
C ARG A 248 25.64 6.53 11.78
N PHE A 249 25.10 5.45 12.36
CA PHE A 249 23.84 5.44 13.08
C PHE A 249 24.03 5.06 14.54
N HIS A 250 23.74 5.99 15.43
CA HIS A 250 23.81 5.76 16.87
C HIS A 250 22.86 6.72 17.60
N ALA A 251 22.32 6.27 18.72
CA ALA A 251 21.59 7.09 19.65
C ALA A 251 22.44 7.36 20.91
N VAL A 252 22.21 8.49 21.55
CA VAL A 252 22.79 8.76 22.86
C VAL A 252 21.73 8.49 23.91
N ILE A 253 21.85 7.37 24.62
CA ILE A 253 20.92 6.96 25.67
C ILE A 253 21.62 7.09 27.03
N LYS A 254 21.08 7.93 27.91
CA LYS A 254 21.66 8.20 29.24
C LYS A 254 23.18 8.53 29.18
N GLY A 255 23.58 9.35 28.20
CA GLY A 255 24.98 9.75 28.01
C GLY A 255 25.87 8.68 27.35
N THR A 256 25.36 7.49 27.08
CA THR A 256 26.12 6.41 26.42
C THR A 256 25.73 6.33 24.94
N LYS A 257 26.73 6.30 24.07
CA LYS A 257 26.55 6.11 22.62
C LYS A 257 26.20 4.66 22.35
N ARG A 258 24.95 4.41 21.89
CA ARG A 258 24.47 3.09 21.53
C ARG A 258 24.27 3.02 20.02
N GLY A 259 24.90 2.05 19.39
CA GLY A 259 24.70 1.78 17.97
C GLY A 259 23.39 1.03 17.68
N VAL A 260 22.96 1.09 16.44
CA VAL A 260 21.73 0.44 15.97
C VAL A 260 21.95 -1.00 15.46
N ALA A 261 23.20 -1.38 15.20
CA ALA A 261 23.54 -2.71 14.69
C ALA A 261 24.25 -3.55 15.76
N THR A 262 23.72 -4.73 16.03
CA THR A 262 24.26 -5.69 17.00
C THR A 262 24.62 -6.99 16.29
N PRO A 263 25.90 -7.28 16.01
CA PRO A 263 26.34 -8.56 15.49
C PRO A 263 26.01 -9.69 16.47
N LYS A 264 25.15 -10.61 16.09
CA LYS A 264 24.75 -11.77 16.94
C LYS A 264 25.61 -13.00 16.63
N THR A 265 25.89 -13.23 15.35
CA THR A 265 26.69 -14.38 14.88
C THR A 265 27.53 -13.94 13.67
N GLU A 266 28.35 -14.86 13.12
CA GLU A 266 29.06 -14.66 11.85
C GLU A 266 28.10 -14.51 10.64
N ARG A 267 26.80 -14.79 10.83
CA ARG A 267 25.78 -14.85 9.78
C ARG A 267 24.75 -13.75 9.89
N PHE A 268 24.49 -13.23 11.10
CA PHE A 268 23.35 -12.37 11.37
C PHE A 268 23.74 -11.17 12.23
N ILE A 269 23.31 -9.99 11.76
CA ILE A 269 23.40 -8.71 12.46
C ILE A 269 21.98 -8.23 12.70
N ASP A 270 21.62 -8.09 13.97
CA ASP A 270 20.34 -7.54 14.40
C ASP A 270 20.37 -6.01 14.27
N LEU A 271 19.27 -5.43 13.75
CA LEU A 271 19.16 -4.00 13.49
C LEU A 271 18.01 -3.38 14.30
N GLU A 272 18.30 -2.27 14.95
CA GLU A 272 17.29 -1.33 15.45
C GLU A 272 17.06 -0.24 14.39
N ILE A 273 15.82 0.20 14.21
CA ILE A 273 15.50 1.27 13.26
C ILE A 273 15.95 2.61 13.88
N ALA A 274 16.75 3.36 13.15
CA ALA A 274 17.15 4.70 13.59
C ALA A 274 15.90 5.63 13.60
N PRO A 275 15.71 6.47 14.65
CA PRO A 275 14.49 7.26 14.82
C PRO A 275 14.07 8.08 13.59
N ALA A 276 15.01 8.72 12.90
CA ALA A 276 14.73 9.47 11.68
C ALA A 276 14.12 8.62 10.54
N TYR A 277 14.26 7.30 10.59
CA TYR A 277 13.78 6.37 9.56
C TYR A 277 12.62 5.48 10.03
N GLU A 278 12.06 5.73 11.21
CA GLU A 278 10.99 4.89 11.79
C GLU A 278 9.81 4.71 10.82
N HIS A 279 9.55 5.72 10.01
CA HIS A 279 8.46 5.73 9.04
C HIS A 279 8.90 5.55 7.58
N ASN A 280 10.18 5.25 7.36
CA ASN A 280 10.72 4.98 6.02
C ASN A 280 11.79 3.89 6.07
N LEU A 281 11.38 2.69 6.43
CA LEU A 281 12.27 1.52 6.53
C LEU A 281 12.94 1.20 5.19
N GLY A 282 12.22 1.36 4.07
CA GLY A 282 12.78 1.13 2.74
C GLY A 282 14.00 2.01 2.46
N ARG A 283 13.90 3.31 2.80
CA ARG A 283 15.04 4.23 2.71
C ARG A 283 16.16 3.84 3.67
N TYR A 284 15.83 3.54 4.93
CA TYR A 284 16.81 3.11 5.92
C TYR A 284 17.68 1.96 5.43
N ILE A 285 17.07 0.91 4.93
CA ILE A 285 17.78 -0.26 4.40
C ILE A 285 18.64 0.10 3.19
N ARG A 286 18.15 0.93 2.27
CA ARG A 286 18.94 1.40 1.11
C ARG A 286 20.17 2.19 1.54
N VAL A 287 20.01 3.09 2.50
CA VAL A 287 21.12 3.88 3.06
C VAL A 287 22.14 3.01 3.78
N LEU A 288 21.67 2.08 4.64
CA LEU A 288 22.54 1.11 5.32
C LEU A 288 23.41 0.32 4.32
N ARG A 289 22.78 -0.18 3.26
CA ARG A 289 23.48 -0.94 2.21
C ARG A 289 24.51 -0.12 1.43
N ALA A 290 24.34 1.20 1.37
CA ALA A 290 25.23 2.12 0.68
C ALA A 290 26.43 2.61 1.54
N ILE A 291 26.50 2.20 2.83
CA ILE A 291 27.64 2.53 3.70
C ILE A 291 28.87 1.72 3.27
N ALA A 292 30.01 2.38 3.14
CA ALA A 292 31.28 1.73 2.83
C ALA A 292 31.85 1.03 4.06
N VAL A 293 32.14 -0.27 3.94
CA VAL A 293 32.80 -1.08 4.98
C VAL A 293 34.29 -0.92 4.95
N VAL A 294 34.85 -0.84 3.73
CA VAL A 294 36.29 -0.60 3.49
C VAL A 294 36.39 0.54 2.49
N GLU A 295 36.95 1.63 2.91
CA GLU A 295 37.14 2.82 2.08
C GLU A 295 38.42 3.55 2.49
N PRO A 296 39.48 3.58 1.63
CA PRO A 296 40.67 4.40 1.88
C PRO A 296 40.30 5.90 1.81
N PRO A 297 41.01 6.78 2.54
CA PRO A 297 40.70 8.22 2.52
C PRO A 297 40.74 8.86 1.11
N ALA A 298 41.68 8.47 0.26
CA ALA A 298 41.76 8.94 -1.12
C ALA A 298 40.57 8.44 -1.95
N GLY A 299 40.12 7.19 -1.74
CA GLY A 299 38.95 6.62 -2.39
C GLY A 299 37.66 7.36 -2.01
N ARG A 300 37.54 7.78 -0.73
CA ARG A 300 36.38 8.56 -0.27
C ARG A 300 36.26 9.91 -1.00
N HIS A 301 37.36 10.63 -1.18
CA HIS A 301 37.33 11.91 -1.90
C HIS A 301 36.91 11.73 -3.36
N ALA A 302 37.55 10.79 -4.07
CA ALA A 302 37.21 10.50 -5.46
C ALA A 302 35.75 10.02 -5.63
N ARG A 303 35.26 9.21 -4.68
CA ARG A 303 33.84 8.80 -4.66
C ARG A 303 32.91 9.99 -4.48
N MET A 304 33.19 10.91 -3.59
CA MET A 304 32.42 12.13 -3.39
C MET A 304 32.37 13.00 -4.65
N GLU A 305 33.48 13.14 -5.38
CA GLU A 305 33.53 13.86 -6.66
C GLU A 305 32.66 13.16 -7.73
N LEU A 306 32.73 11.83 -7.83
CA LEU A 306 31.89 11.06 -8.74
C LEU A 306 30.42 11.24 -8.40
N LEU A 307 30.05 11.11 -7.13
CA LEU A 307 28.68 11.28 -6.67
C LEU A 307 28.16 12.70 -6.88
N ALA A 308 29.03 13.72 -6.80
CA ALA A 308 28.67 15.11 -7.12
C ALA A 308 28.30 15.28 -8.61
N ARG A 309 29.04 14.60 -9.52
CA ARG A 309 28.70 14.59 -10.95
C ARG A 309 27.40 13.82 -11.22
N GLN A 310 27.21 12.66 -10.58
CA GLN A 310 25.99 11.84 -10.70
C GLN A 310 24.76 12.56 -10.11
N LEU A 311 24.93 13.37 -9.06
CA LEU A 311 23.84 14.15 -8.48
C LEU A 311 23.33 15.23 -9.43
N ALA A 312 24.15 15.74 -10.35
CA ALA A 312 23.77 16.75 -11.31
C ALA A 312 22.91 16.22 -12.47
N ASP A 313 22.82 14.92 -12.65
CA ASP A 313 22.02 14.27 -13.69
C ASP A 313 20.72 13.72 -13.07
N PRO A 314 19.52 14.14 -13.52
CA PRO A 314 18.23 13.71 -12.98
C PRO A 314 18.06 12.20 -12.90
N VAL A 315 18.60 11.43 -13.87
CA VAL A 315 18.46 9.97 -13.91
C VAL A 315 19.26 9.29 -12.78
N THR A 316 20.43 9.81 -12.46
CA THR A 316 21.33 9.23 -11.44
C THR A 316 21.24 9.92 -10.08
N ALA A 317 20.62 11.11 -10.01
CA ALA A 317 20.51 11.91 -8.79
C ALA A 317 19.92 11.17 -7.58
N PRO A 318 18.82 10.39 -7.71
CA PRO A 318 18.26 9.70 -6.55
C PRO A 318 19.23 8.69 -5.92
N SER A 319 19.95 7.95 -6.77
CA SER A 319 20.97 6.99 -6.29
C SER A 319 22.19 7.69 -5.70
N ALA A 320 22.65 8.78 -6.33
CA ALA A 320 23.79 9.56 -5.85
C ALA A 320 23.47 10.23 -4.51
N ALA A 321 22.30 10.85 -4.36
CA ALA A 321 21.86 11.48 -3.11
C ALA A 321 21.81 10.47 -1.95
N LEU A 322 21.28 9.26 -2.19
CA LEU A 322 21.23 8.20 -1.19
C LEU A 322 22.63 7.72 -0.77
N LYS A 323 23.57 7.57 -1.71
CA LYS A 323 24.95 7.23 -1.40
C LYS A 323 25.67 8.38 -0.64
N LEU A 324 25.37 9.63 -0.96
CA LEU A 324 25.87 10.82 -0.24
C LEU A 324 25.30 10.88 1.19
N GLU A 325 24.03 10.57 1.37
CA GLU A 325 23.39 10.43 2.70
C GLU A 325 24.07 9.34 3.53
N ALA A 326 24.43 8.20 2.92
CA ALA A 326 25.15 7.13 3.59
C ALA A 326 26.56 7.56 4.05
N ILE A 327 27.24 8.43 3.29
CA ILE A 327 28.52 9.06 3.69
C ILE A 327 28.30 9.95 4.92
N GLY A 328 27.18 10.67 4.98
CA GLY A 328 26.80 11.50 6.11
C GLY A 328 27.23 12.95 5.97
N ARG A 329 27.58 13.61 7.10
CA ARG A 329 27.80 15.07 7.16
C ARG A 329 28.90 15.59 6.23
N ASP A 330 29.88 14.78 5.86
CA ASP A 330 30.92 15.19 4.95
C ASP A 330 30.38 15.48 3.52
N ALA A 331 29.22 14.89 3.17
CA ALA A 331 28.56 15.11 1.88
C ALA A 331 27.67 16.37 1.83
N LEU A 332 27.46 17.07 2.97
CA LEU A 332 26.58 18.24 3.03
C LEU A 332 26.89 19.32 1.97
N PRO A 333 28.17 19.71 1.70
CA PRO A 333 28.43 20.72 0.68
C PRO A 333 27.96 20.32 -0.72
N ILE A 334 28.08 19.03 -1.07
CA ILE A 334 27.65 18.49 -2.36
C ILE A 334 26.13 18.50 -2.46
N LEU A 335 25.44 18.03 -1.42
CA LEU A 335 23.98 18.00 -1.37
C LEU A 335 23.39 19.42 -1.38
N LYS A 336 23.98 20.38 -0.64
CA LYS A 336 23.54 21.79 -0.65
C LYS A 336 23.66 22.41 -2.04
N LYS A 337 24.72 22.10 -2.79
CA LYS A 337 24.86 22.52 -4.18
C LYS A 337 23.77 21.90 -5.08
N GLY A 338 23.30 20.69 -4.77
CA GLY A 338 22.20 20.05 -5.48
C GLY A 338 20.89 20.81 -5.37
N LEU A 339 20.66 21.56 -4.27
CA LEU A 339 19.47 22.42 -4.11
C LEU A 339 19.44 23.60 -5.11
N GLU A 340 20.58 24.00 -5.64
CA GLU A 340 20.71 25.10 -6.60
C GLU A 340 20.44 24.65 -8.05
N SER A 341 20.18 23.37 -8.29
CA SER A 341 19.90 22.82 -9.62
C SER A 341 18.63 23.44 -10.22
N SER A 342 18.63 23.67 -11.52
CA SER A 342 17.42 24.03 -12.26
C SER A 342 16.41 22.87 -12.40
N ASP A 343 16.89 21.64 -12.29
CA ASP A 343 16.08 20.43 -12.39
C ASP A 343 15.40 20.10 -11.06
N ALA A 344 14.08 19.87 -11.07
CA ALA A 344 13.28 19.65 -9.88
C ALA A 344 13.54 18.30 -9.22
N GLU A 345 13.83 17.25 -10.00
CA GLU A 345 14.14 15.91 -9.47
C GLU A 345 15.50 15.90 -8.76
N VAL A 346 16.49 16.64 -9.30
CA VAL A 346 17.79 16.83 -8.65
C VAL A 346 17.64 17.60 -7.34
N ARG A 347 16.87 18.71 -7.34
CA ARG A 347 16.60 19.46 -6.09
C ARG A 347 15.91 18.60 -5.06
N PHE A 348 14.91 17.84 -5.47
CA PHE A 348 14.19 16.94 -4.59
C PHE A 348 15.12 15.86 -3.99
N ALA A 349 15.91 15.16 -4.83
CA ALA A 349 16.82 14.11 -4.36
C ALA A 349 17.85 14.64 -3.34
N ALA A 350 18.39 15.84 -3.60
CA ALA A 350 19.30 16.51 -2.68
C ALA A 350 18.62 16.94 -1.37
N ALA A 351 17.41 17.53 -1.46
CA ALA A 351 16.64 17.96 -0.30
C ALA A 351 16.21 16.78 0.58
N GLU A 352 15.79 15.67 -0.02
CA GLU A 352 15.43 14.47 0.71
C GLU A 352 16.61 13.94 1.53
N ALA A 353 17.81 13.82 0.93
CA ALA A 353 19.00 13.39 1.64
C ALA A 353 19.43 14.37 2.75
N LEU A 354 19.29 15.68 2.52
CA LEU A 354 19.57 16.71 3.52
C LEU A 354 18.63 16.62 4.72
N ALA A 355 17.36 16.37 4.51
CA ALA A 355 16.39 16.21 5.59
C ALA A 355 16.76 15.05 6.52
N TYR A 356 17.13 13.89 5.98
CA TYR A 356 17.61 12.75 6.79
C TYR A 356 18.99 12.98 7.43
N LEU A 357 19.70 14.02 7.02
CA LEU A 357 20.91 14.51 7.68
C LEU A 357 20.65 15.62 8.72
N GLY A 358 19.38 16.04 8.87
CA GLY A 358 18.93 17.05 9.83
C GLY A 358 19.19 18.49 9.40
N GLU A 359 19.21 18.76 8.07
CA GLU A 359 19.47 20.09 7.51
C GLU A 359 18.16 20.80 7.13
N SER A 360 17.75 21.78 7.92
CA SER A 360 16.48 22.51 7.81
C SER A 360 16.27 23.26 6.48
N ASN A 361 17.36 23.62 5.79
CA ASN A 361 17.28 24.29 4.49
C ASN A 361 16.69 23.41 3.37
N ALA A 362 16.48 22.13 3.63
CA ALA A 362 15.76 21.22 2.74
C ALA A 362 14.24 21.49 2.68
N ALA A 363 13.65 22.04 3.75
CA ALA A 363 12.21 22.14 3.91
C ALA A 363 11.46 22.84 2.76
N PRO A 364 11.86 24.02 2.26
CA PRO A 364 11.14 24.68 1.16
C PRO A 364 11.19 23.88 -0.14
N HIS A 365 12.29 23.17 -0.43
CA HIS A 365 12.42 22.34 -1.64
C HIS A 365 11.58 21.07 -1.55
N LEU A 366 11.45 20.50 -0.35
CA LEU A 366 10.55 19.37 -0.11
C LEU A 366 9.08 19.78 -0.22
N ALA A 367 8.71 20.98 0.28
CA ALA A 367 7.36 21.49 0.10
C ALA A 367 7.03 21.74 -1.38
N GLU A 368 7.95 22.32 -2.15
CA GLU A 368 7.84 22.47 -3.60
C GLU A 368 7.63 21.12 -4.30
N ALA A 369 8.45 20.11 -3.94
CA ALA A 369 8.32 18.78 -4.49
C ALA A 369 6.97 18.11 -4.13
N ALA A 370 6.49 18.27 -2.90
CA ALA A 370 5.18 17.74 -2.47
C ALA A 370 4.00 18.37 -3.23
N LEU A 371 4.14 19.61 -3.69
CA LEU A 371 3.11 20.30 -4.48
C LEU A 371 3.16 19.90 -5.97
N HIS A 372 4.35 19.85 -6.54
CA HIS A 372 4.52 19.85 -8.00
C HIS A 372 5.02 18.50 -8.57
N LEU A 373 5.70 17.66 -7.76
CA LEU A 373 6.19 16.35 -8.19
C LEU A 373 5.32 15.24 -7.59
N ARG A 374 4.30 14.80 -8.35
CA ARG A 374 3.33 13.80 -7.87
C ARG A 374 4.01 12.50 -7.43
N SER A 375 4.99 12.01 -8.19
CA SER A 375 5.79 10.81 -7.89
C SER A 375 6.61 10.93 -6.60
N ALA A 376 7.11 12.12 -6.30
CA ALA A 376 7.96 12.40 -5.14
C ALA A 376 7.17 12.77 -3.88
N ARG A 377 5.86 13.08 -4.01
CA ARG A 377 5.03 13.62 -2.92
C ARG A 377 5.08 12.78 -1.64
N PRO A 378 4.88 11.45 -1.65
CA PRO A 378 4.93 10.66 -0.42
C PRO A 378 6.30 10.74 0.26
N ALA A 379 7.38 10.67 -0.53
CA ALA A 379 8.75 10.73 -0.01
C ALA A 379 9.11 12.14 0.51
N ALA A 380 8.65 13.20 -0.15
CA ALA A 380 8.83 14.58 0.31
C ALA A 380 8.12 14.84 1.64
N LEU A 381 6.88 14.36 1.80
CA LEU A 381 6.13 14.46 3.06
C LEU A 381 6.79 13.64 4.18
N ALA A 382 7.29 12.46 3.88
CA ALA A 382 8.03 11.63 4.84
C ALA A 382 9.35 12.29 5.27
N ALA A 383 10.05 12.95 4.33
CA ALA A 383 11.27 13.70 4.62
C ALA A 383 11.00 14.97 5.45
N LEU A 384 9.93 15.71 5.15
CA LEU A 384 9.49 16.86 5.97
C LEU A 384 9.16 16.46 7.40
N GLN A 385 8.56 15.28 7.61
CA GLN A 385 8.24 14.77 8.95
C GLN A 385 9.50 14.52 9.80
N VAL A 386 10.65 14.25 9.18
CA VAL A 386 11.92 14.06 9.90
C VAL A 386 12.49 15.39 10.40
N LEU A 387 12.13 16.50 9.75
CA LEU A 387 12.52 17.84 10.17
C LEU A 387 11.52 18.34 11.22
N ASP A 388 11.80 18.05 12.49
CA ASP A 388 11.00 18.49 13.66
C ASP A 388 11.41 19.90 14.14
N ASP A 389 11.79 20.77 13.21
CA ASP A 389 12.16 22.16 13.45
C ASP A 389 11.12 23.15 12.87
N ALA A 390 11.31 24.43 13.16
CA ALA A 390 10.39 25.48 12.72
C ALA A 390 10.20 25.51 11.19
N ASN A 391 11.30 25.31 10.42
CA ASN A 391 11.22 25.35 8.95
C ASN A 391 10.43 24.15 8.39
N GLY A 392 10.61 22.96 8.97
CA GLY A 392 9.84 21.77 8.62
C GLY A 392 8.36 21.92 8.95
N ILE A 393 8.05 22.45 10.15
CA ILE A 393 6.68 22.69 10.60
C ILE A 393 6.01 23.75 9.71
N ASP A 394 6.66 24.89 9.43
CA ASP A 394 6.12 25.95 8.58
C ASP A 394 5.86 25.46 7.15
N ALA A 395 6.78 24.66 6.60
CA ALA A 395 6.62 24.03 5.31
C ALA A 395 5.39 23.11 5.27
N LEU A 396 5.22 22.24 6.28
CA LEU A 396 4.07 21.35 6.39
C LEU A 396 2.75 22.14 6.57
N GLN A 397 2.76 23.20 7.38
CA GLN A 397 1.57 24.05 7.55
C GLN A 397 1.15 24.73 6.24
N SER A 398 2.11 25.20 5.44
CA SER A 398 1.83 25.78 4.13
C SER A 398 1.12 24.79 3.18
N LEU A 399 1.45 23.50 3.28
CA LEU A 399 0.85 22.44 2.47
C LEU A 399 -0.60 22.11 2.85
N LEU A 400 -1.06 22.50 4.04
CA LEU A 400 -2.45 22.28 4.48
C LEU A 400 -3.47 23.07 3.65
N THR A 401 -3.05 24.10 2.92
CA THR A 401 -3.92 24.92 2.06
C THR A 401 -4.01 24.43 0.61
N SER A 402 -3.24 23.39 0.26
CA SER A 402 -3.20 22.81 -1.09
C SER A 402 -4.58 22.34 -1.57
N SER A 403 -4.85 22.37 -2.87
CA SER A 403 -6.05 21.78 -3.47
C SER A 403 -5.99 20.23 -3.50
N SER A 404 -4.79 19.65 -3.41
CA SER A 404 -4.59 18.21 -3.41
C SER A 404 -4.95 17.59 -2.05
N ALA A 405 -5.89 16.65 -2.03
CA ALA A 405 -6.25 15.90 -0.81
C ALA A 405 -5.06 15.11 -0.25
N GLU A 406 -4.24 14.52 -1.12
CA GLU A 406 -3.03 13.79 -0.74
C GLU A 406 -2.03 14.68 -0.01
N THR A 407 -1.76 15.86 -0.58
CA THR A 407 -0.80 16.81 0.01
C THR A 407 -1.31 17.32 1.37
N ARG A 408 -2.59 17.70 1.45
CA ARG A 408 -3.20 18.20 2.71
C ARG A 408 -3.19 17.14 3.79
N TYR A 409 -3.71 15.96 3.48
CA TYR A 409 -3.77 14.89 4.47
C TYR A 409 -2.38 14.41 4.87
N GLY A 410 -1.44 14.29 3.92
CA GLY A 410 -0.06 13.92 4.23
C GLY A 410 0.65 14.95 5.12
N ALA A 411 0.45 16.24 4.86
CA ALA A 411 0.98 17.31 5.71
C ALA A 411 0.37 17.27 7.13
N PHE A 412 -0.95 17.09 7.23
CA PHE A 412 -1.63 16.89 8.51
C PHE A 412 -1.04 15.70 9.28
N ARG A 413 -0.85 14.56 8.61
CA ARG A 413 -0.27 13.37 9.24
C ARG A 413 1.16 13.57 9.70
N ALA A 414 1.98 14.26 8.91
CA ALA A 414 3.35 14.58 9.30
C ALA A 414 3.39 15.51 10.53
N LEU A 415 2.60 16.58 10.54
CA LEU A 415 2.46 17.47 11.70
C LEU A 415 1.97 16.72 12.95
N TRP A 416 0.93 15.88 12.79
CA TRP A 416 0.38 15.11 13.89
C TRP A 416 1.41 14.15 14.51
N LYS A 417 2.32 13.59 13.70
CA LYS A 417 3.38 12.71 14.20
C LYS A 417 4.49 13.49 14.90
N ILE A 418 4.78 14.72 14.47
CA ILE A 418 5.74 15.60 15.13
C ILE A 418 5.19 16.01 16.50
N ASP A 419 3.99 16.57 16.54
CA ASP A 419 3.32 16.97 17.80
C ASP A 419 1.79 16.77 17.71
N PRO A 420 1.26 15.64 18.23
CA PRO A 420 -0.19 15.38 18.22
C PRO A 420 -1.00 16.33 19.11
N THR A 421 -0.35 17.15 19.93
CA THR A 421 -1.01 18.10 20.84
C THR A 421 -1.09 19.51 20.28
N ALA A 422 -0.45 19.77 19.14
CA ALA A 422 -0.44 21.09 18.50
C ALA A 422 -1.87 21.61 18.21
N PRO A 423 -2.22 22.85 18.60
CA PRO A 423 -3.59 23.36 18.55
C PRO A 423 -4.24 23.26 17.16
N LEU A 424 -3.46 23.44 16.09
CA LEU A 424 -3.96 23.42 14.71
C LEU A 424 -4.49 22.06 14.29
N ILE A 425 -3.89 20.98 14.80
CA ILE A 425 -4.12 19.62 14.29
C ILE A 425 -4.65 18.65 15.33
N ARG A 426 -4.66 19.06 16.60
CA ARG A 426 -5.19 18.20 17.66
C ARG A 426 -6.65 17.85 17.37
N GLY A 427 -7.00 16.60 17.60
CA GLY A 427 -8.37 16.12 17.49
C GLY A 427 -8.96 15.73 18.81
N GLU A 428 -10.20 15.28 18.76
CA GLU A 428 -10.89 14.62 19.85
C GLU A 428 -11.12 13.14 19.52
N ARG A 429 -11.13 12.33 20.56
CA ARG A 429 -11.56 10.93 20.43
C ARG A 429 -13.07 10.84 20.59
N LEU A 430 -13.73 10.26 19.61
CA LEU A 430 -15.15 9.93 19.67
C LEU A 430 -15.31 8.51 20.23
N GLY A 431 -15.30 8.40 21.55
CA GLY A 431 -15.25 7.10 22.24
C GLY A 431 -14.04 6.26 21.81
N ASP A 432 -14.27 4.98 21.59
CA ASP A 432 -13.28 4.05 21.03
C ASP A 432 -13.42 3.91 19.50
N ALA A 433 -14.40 4.58 18.87
CA ALA A 433 -14.73 4.39 17.47
C ALA A 433 -13.72 5.05 16.53
N CYS A 434 -13.43 6.34 16.73
CA CYS A 434 -12.51 7.08 15.84
C CYS A 434 -11.97 8.35 16.48
N SER A 435 -11.07 9.04 15.77
CA SER A 435 -10.69 10.41 16.06
C SER A 435 -11.29 11.38 15.04
N LEU A 436 -11.67 12.56 15.51
CA LEU A 436 -12.17 13.67 14.69
C LEU A 436 -11.26 14.87 14.86
N HIS A 437 -10.79 15.41 13.74
CA HIS A 437 -9.89 16.56 13.68
C HIS A 437 -10.54 17.67 12.86
N VAL A 438 -10.58 18.87 13.39
CA VAL A 438 -10.99 20.08 12.65
C VAL A 438 -9.76 20.94 12.45
N VAL A 439 -9.31 21.04 11.22
CA VAL A 439 -8.12 21.80 10.82
C VAL A 439 -8.57 23.10 10.20
N ASP A 440 -8.55 24.17 10.98
CA ASP A 440 -8.98 25.51 10.55
C ASP A 440 -7.91 26.15 9.66
N VAL A 441 -8.03 25.90 8.38
CA VAL A 441 -7.12 26.42 7.34
C VAL A 441 -7.89 26.89 6.12
N ALA A 442 -7.33 27.85 5.42
CA ALA A 442 -7.86 28.31 4.15
C ALA A 442 -7.79 27.20 3.08
N GLY A 443 -8.62 27.32 2.05
CA GLY A 443 -8.64 26.41 0.90
C GLY A 443 -10.00 25.74 0.69
N PRO A 444 -10.15 24.92 -0.34
CA PRO A 444 -11.40 24.22 -0.63
C PRO A 444 -11.80 23.32 0.54
N PRO A 445 -13.07 23.33 1.01
CA PRO A 445 -13.52 22.45 2.08
C PRO A 445 -13.33 20.99 1.71
N LEU A 446 -12.70 20.22 2.61
CA LEU A 446 -12.39 18.80 2.39
C LEU A 446 -12.68 18.00 3.65
N VAL A 447 -13.45 16.93 3.50
CA VAL A 447 -13.64 15.87 4.49
C VAL A 447 -12.78 14.69 4.07
N HIS A 448 -11.83 14.31 4.90
CA HIS A 448 -11.00 13.13 4.66
C HIS A 448 -11.31 12.04 5.69
N CYS A 449 -11.55 10.82 5.21
CA CYS A 449 -11.77 9.63 6.04
C CYS A 449 -10.72 8.58 5.73
N THR A 450 -10.17 7.93 6.75
CA THR A 450 -9.20 6.85 6.55
C THR A 450 -9.88 5.50 6.31
N ARG A 451 -9.25 4.64 5.51
CA ARG A 451 -9.61 3.23 5.38
C ARG A 451 -8.56 2.31 5.98
N SER A 452 -7.48 2.87 6.48
CA SER A 452 -6.29 2.14 6.91
C SER A 452 -5.71 2.69 8.22
N THR A 453 -4.97 1.86 8.93
CA THR A 453 -4.16 2.11 10.12
C THR A 453 -4.95 2.51 11.35
N ARG A 454 -5.82 3.51 11.26
CA ARG A 454 -6.68 3.97 12.35
C ARG A 454 -7.95 4.64 11.81
N PRO A 455 -9.09 4.48 12.47
CA PRO A 455 -10.30 5.23 12.16
C PRO A 455 -10.11 6.72 12.47
N GLU A 456 -10.15 7.58 11.44
CA GLU A 456 -9.88 9.01 11.57
C GLU A 456 -10.68 9.82 10.57
N ILE A 457 -11.29 10.91 11.01
CA ILE A 457 -12.00 11.89 10.18
C ILE A 457 -11.26 13.21 10.33
N VAL A 458 -10.83 13.81 9.22
CA VAL A 458 -10.15 15.10 9.21
C VAL A 458 -10.94 16.09 8.34
N LEU A 459 -11.37 17.17 8.97
CA LEU A 459 -12.11 18.27 8.34
C LEU A 459 -11.15 19.41 8.08
N PHE A 460 -10.91 19.72 6.81
CA PHE A 460 -10.07 20.88 6.43
C PHE A 460 -10.97 22.07 6.06
N GLY A 461 -10.88 23.14 6.85
CA GLY A 461 -11.77 24.28 6.87
C GLY A 461 -12.81 24.15 7.99
N THR A 462 -13.66 25.14 8.14
CA THR A 462 -14.64 25.22 9.24
C THR A 462 -16.09 24.98 8.79
N GLU A 463 -16.36 25.05 7.48
CA GLU A 463 -17.72 24.97 6.95
C GLU A 463 -17.90 23.67 6.14
N HIS A 464 -18.52 22.69 6.78
CA HIS A 464 -18.87 21.41 6.18
C HIS A 464 -20.37 21.19 6.32
N ALA A 465 -21.16 22.03 5.61
CA ALA A 465 -22.61 21.97 5.66
C ALA A 465 -23.16 20.73 4.95
N ILE A 466 -24.30 20.27 5.43
CA ILE A 466 -25.11 19.22 4.81
C ILE A 466 -26.43 19.83 4.41
N ASP A 467 -26.74 19.76 3.12
CA ASP A 467 -27.95 20.38 2.55
C ASP A 467 -29.21 19.64 2.99
N SER A 468 -30.30 20.41 3.12
CA SER A 468 -31.61 19.90 3.48
C SER A 468 -32.20 18.96 2.43
N GLY A 469 -32.99 17.98 2.88
CA GLY A 469 -33.60 16.96 2.03
C GLY A 469 -32.82 15.65 1.99
N LEU A 470 -31.68 15.54 2.69
CA LEU A 470 -30.97 14.28 2.84
C LEU A 470 -31.70 13.35 3.81
N ARG A 471 -31.89 12.11 3.37
CA ARG A 471 -32.21 10.97 4.23
C ARG A 471 -31.18 9.87 3.95
N ALA A 472 -30.35 9.59 4.93
CA ALA A 472 -29.24 8.68 4.78
C ALA A 472 -29.18 7.67 5.95
N GLU A 473 -28.68 6.48 5.67
CA GLU A 473 -28.43 5.44 6.66
C GLU A 473 -27.01 5.54 7.20
N ALA A 474 -26.85 5.28 8.49
CA ALA A 474 -25.56 5.11 9.15
C ALA A 474 -25.56 3.74 9.85
N GLY A 475 -25.03 2.72 9.16
CA GLY A 475 -25.16 1.32 9.56
C GLY A 475 -26.56 0.75 9.31
N SER A 476 -26.96 -0.22 10.13
CA SER A 476 -28.27 -0.90 10.00
C SER A 476 -29.36 -0.36 10.94
N SER A 477 -28.98 0.44 11.94
CA SER A 477 -29.89 0.85 13.01
C SER A 477 -30.04 2.38 13.14
N ILE A 478 -29.29 3.16 12.37
CA ILE A 478 -29.28 4.62 12.48
C ILE A 478 -29.74 5.23 11.15
N VAL A 479 -30.69 6.17 11.22
CA VAL A 479 -31.15 6.98 10.09
C VAL A 479 -30.94 8.45 10.43
N VAL A 480 -30.31 9.19 9.53
CA VAL A 480 -30.09 10.62 9.62
C VAL A 480 -31.00 11.32 8.61
N VAL A 481 -31.79 12.27 9.09
CA VAL A 481 -32.66 13.12 8.27
C VAL A 481 -32.23 14.57 8.45
N VAL A 482 -32.01 15.27 7.33
CA VAL A 482 -31.58 16.67 7.35
C VAL A 482 -32.69 17.55 6.77
N GLU A 483 -33.24 18.43 7.61
CA GLU A 483 -34.30 19.37 7.25
C GLU A 483 -34.03 20.74 7.88
N ALA A 484 -34.28 21.80 7.13
CA ALA A 484 -34.21 23.19 7.61
C ALA A 484 -32.90 23.54 8.37
N GLY A 485 -31.75 22.99 7.94
CA GLY A 485 -30.45 23.25 8.58
C GLY A 485 -30.21 22.48 9.88
N ARG A 486 -31.10 21.55 10.22
CA ARG A 486 -30.98 20.65 11.37
C ARG A 486 -30.86 19.21 10.90
N ALA A 487 -30.09 18.41 11.60
CA ALA A 487 -29.97 16.97 11.39
C ALA A 487 -30.58 16.22 12.58
N THR A 488 -31.53 15.33 12.30
CA THR A 488 -32.13 14.44 13.27
C THR A 488 -31.57 13.04 13.08
N ILE A 489 -30.89 12.55 14.10
CA ILE A 489 -30.28 11.22 14.13
C ILE A 489 -31.19 10.30 14.94
N ASN A 490 -31.77 9.29 14.28
CA ASN A 490 -32.70 8.33 14.89
C ASN A 490 -32.02 6.96 14.94
N ARG A 491 -31.94 6.35 16.12
CA ARG A 491 -31.47 4.97 16.30
C ARG A 491 -32.61 4.07 16.71
N PHE A 492 -32.79 2.97 15.97
CA PHE A 492 -33.79 1.96 16.16
C PHE A 492 -33.13 0.59 16.43
N VAL A 493 -33.27 0.06 17.64
CA VAL A 493 -32.75 -1.27 18.00
C VAL A 493 -33.87 -2.08 18.64
N ALA A 494 -34.08 -3.28 18.15
CA ALA A 494 -35.15 -4.16 18.67
C ALA A 494 -34.93 -4.43 20.16
N GLY A 495 -35.96 -4.10 20.95
CA GLY A 495 -35.92 -4.28 22.40
C GLY A 495 -35.32 -3.14 23.22
N GLU A 496 -34.83 -2.07 22.57
CA GLU A 496 -34.39 -0.83 23.20
C GLU A 496 -35.37 0.31 22.89
N ALA A 497 -35.34 1.38 23.72
CA ALA A 497 -36.06 2.60 23.42
C ALA A 497 -35.41 3.36 22.26
N ASP A 498 -36.23 3.91 21.35
CA ASP A 498 -35.74 4.73 20.28
C ASP A 498 -34.96 5.93 20.81
N GLN A 499 -33.79 6.17 20.28
CA GLN A 499 -32.95 7.33 20.61
C GLN A 499 -33.03 8.34 19.47
N VAL A 500 -33.28 9.58 19.83
CA VAL A 500 -33.38 10.71 18.88
C VAL A 500 -32.47 11.82 19.35
N VAL A 501 -31.56 12.26 18.49
CA VAL A 501 -30.65 13.39 18.77
C VAL A 501 -30.77 14.39 17.61
N GLU A 502 -30.94 15.66 17.94
CA GLU A 502 -31.02 16.73 16.96
C GLU A 502 -29.82 17.66 17.10
N VAL A 503 -29.12 17.90 16.00
CA VAL A 503 -27.91 18.75 15.93
C VAL A 503 -27.95 19.66 14.70
N ASP A 504 -26.98 20.57 14.59
CA ASP A 504 -26.81 21.35 13.39
C ASP A 504 -26.42 20.47 12.19
N ALA A 505 -26.93 20.80 11.00
CA ALA A 505 -26.67 20.05 9.77
C ALA A 505 -25.25 20.31 9.24
N ARG A 506 -24.24 19.92 10.02
CA ARG A 506 -22.80 20.01 9.70
C ARG A 506 -22.15 18.66 10.03
N VAL A 507 -21.09 18.35 9.27
CA VAL A 507 -20.41 17.05 9.40
C VAL A 507 -19.93 16.77 10.83
N GLU A 508 -19.33 17.76 11.50
CA GLU A 508 -18.77 17.59 12.83
C GLU A 508 -19.82 17.24 13.90
N PRO A 509 -20.93 18.01 14.12
CA PRO A 509 -21.99 17.63 15.04
C PRO A 509 -22.67 16.32 14.72
N VAL A 510 -22.91 16.05 13.42
CA VAL A 510 -23.57 14.81 12.98
C VAL A 510 -22.70 13.60 13.25
N ALA A 511 -21.40 13.66 12.94
CA ALA A 511 -20.46 12.55 13.23
C ALA A 511 -20.42 12.22 14.74
N ARG A 512 -20.37 13.26 15.60
CA ARG A 512 -20.45 13.08 17.06
C ARG A 512 -21.76 12.43 17.48
N ALA A 513 -22.87 12.90 16.96
CA ALA A 513 -24.20 12.38 17.32
C ALA A 513 -24.38 10.92 16.90
N ILE A 514 -23.91 10.52 15.71
CA ILE A 514 -23.92 9.11 15.28
C ILE A 514 -23.15 8.23 16.27
N ILE A 515 -21.95 8.63 16.68
CA ILE A 515 -21.15 7.87 17.66
C ILE A 515 -21.82 7.89 19.05
N GLN A 516 -22.40 9.02 19.46
CA GLN A 516 -23.08 9.18 20.75
C GLN A 516 -24.27 8.23 20.89
N VAL A 517 -25.03 8.00 19.84
CA VAL A 517 -26.16 7.03 19.85
C VAL A 517 -25.70 5.58 19.68
N GLY A 518 -24.39 5.30 19.69
CA GLY A 518 -23.80 3.95 19.60
C GLY A 518 -23.44 3.50 18.20
N GLY A 519 -23.39 4.39 17.24
CA GLY A 519 -22.84 4.12 15.90
C GLY A 519 -21.32 3.92 15.94
N THR A 520 -20.79 3.32 14.87
CA THR A 520 -19.39 3.01 14.68
C THR A 520 -18.74 3.93 13.63
N TYR A 521 -17.42 3.87 13.50
CA TYR A 521 -16.72 4.59 12.43
C TYR A 521 -17.22 4.26 11.02
N PRO A 522 -17.39 2.98 10.62
CA PRO A 522 -18.02 2.63 9.34
C PRO A 522 -19.39 3.27 9.12
N ASP A 523 -20.21 3.43 10.16
CA ASP A 523 -21.54 4.03 10.06
C ASP A 523 -21.45 5.52 9.70
N VAL A 524 -20.50 6.25 10.31
CA VAL A 524 -20.22 7.65 9.94
C VAL A 524 -19.72 7.74 8.51
N VAL A 525 -18.81 6.84 8.09
CA VAL A 525 -18.29 6.79 6.72
C VAL A 525 -19.40 6.50 5.72
N GLN A 526 -20.28 5.55 6.00
CA GLN A 526 -21.45 5.23 5.16
C GLN A 526 -22.36 6.45 4.99
N PHE A 527 -22.68 7.14 6.08
CA PHE A 527 -23.45 8.37 6.05
C PHE A 527 -22.80 9.43 5.14
N LEU A 528 -21.50 9.71 5.32
CA LEU A 528 -20.76 10.69 4.51
C LEU A 528 -20.73 10.32 3.02
N GLN A 529 -20.63 9.04 2.71
CA GLN A 529 -20.71 8.54 1.33
C GLN A 529 -22.08 8.80 0.70
N GLN A 530 -23.17 8.51 1.43
CA GLN A 530 -24.51 8.75 0.94
C GLN A 530 -24.77 10.26 0.77
N ALA A 531 -24.32 11.09 1.71
CA ALA A 531 -24.42 12.55 1.62
C ALA A 531 -23.66 13.09 0.40
N SER A 532 -22.47 12.59 0.14
CA SER A 532 -21.66 12.95 -1.02
C SER A 532 -22.29 12.47 -2.33
N ALA A 533 -22.77 11.22 -2.40
CA ALA A 533 -23.43 10.65 -3.56
C ALA A 533 -24.74 11.39 -3.90
N GLY A 534 -25.51 11.79 -2.86
CA GLY A 534 -26.71 12.62 -2.97
C GLY A 534 -26.43 14.09 -3.30
N ARG A 535 -25.16 14.50 -3.41
CA ARG A 535 -24.72 15.91 -3.62
C ARG A 535 -25.24 16.85 -2.53
N CYS A 536 -25.49 16.33 -1.33
CA CYS A 536 -25.93 17.10 -0.18
C CYS A 536 -24.76 17.54 0.72
N LEU A 537 -23.52 17.17 0.40
CA LEU A 537 -22.33 17.57 1.15
C LEU A 537 -21.65 18.74 0.42
N SER A 538 -21.52 19.89 1.10
CA SER A 538 -20.87 21.09 0.55
C SER A 538 -19.37 20.92 0.33
N SER A 539 -18.76 19.93 0.97
CA SER A 539 -17.33 19.66 0.95
C SER A 539 -17.00 18.45 0.07
N ARG A 540 -15.79 18.45 -0.52
CA ARG A 540 -15.27 17.26 -1.19
C ARG A 540 -15.01 16.16 -0.16
N LEU A 541 -15.45 14.93 -0.44
CA LEU A 541 -15.12 13.76 0.35
C LEU A 541 -13.93 13.02 -0.28
N ALA A 542 -12.93 12.66 0.51
CA ALA A 542 -11.77 11.89 0.07
C ALA A 542 -11.43 10.77 1.04
N PHE A 543 -10.85 9.70 0.50
CA PHE A 543 -10.42 8.52 1.26
C PHE A 543 -8.97 8.19 0.95
N ASP A 544 -8.21 7.72 1.96
CA ASP A 544 -6.82 7.23 1.86
C ASP A 544 -6.00 7.90 0.76
N ALA A 545 -5.77 9.19 0.96
CA ALA A 545 -5.08 9.99 -0.03
C ALA A 545 -3.60 9.58 -0.20
N LEU A 546 -2.99 8.90 0.77
CA LEU A 546 -1.61 8.42 0.67
C LEU A 546 -1.59 6.91 0.45
N PRO A 547 -0.87 6.41 -0.56
CA PRO A 547 -0.66 4.98 -0.74
C PRO A 547 0.09 4.42 0.49
N ASN A 548 -0.42 3.33 1.06
CA ASN A 548 0.32 2.59 2.06
C ASN A 548 1.45 1.81 1.37
N GLU A 549 2.71 2.12 1.65
CA GLU A 549 3.88 1.38 1.14
C GLU A 549 3.84 -0.13 1.48
N PHE A 550 3.02 -0.53 2.45
CA PHE A 550 2.91 -1.90 2.96
C PHE A 550 1.59 -2.60 2.66
N ASP A 551 0.66 -1.97 1.96
CA ASP A 551 -0.46 -2.72 1.40
C ASP A 551 0.14 -3.63 0.31
N GLY A 552 0.37 -4.90 0.61
CA GLY A 552 1.01 -5.87 -0.30
C GLY A 552 0.26 -6.09 -1.63
N ARG A 553 -0.58 -5.14 -1.99
CA ARG A 553 -1.29 -4.93 -3.25
C ARG A 553 -0.82 -3.72 -4.07
N THR A 554 0.24 -3.01 -3.69
CA THR A 554 0.95 -2.16 -4.65
C THR A 554 1.70 -3.06 -5.64
N SER A 555 1.03 -4.05 -6.17
CA SER A 555 1.38 -4.77 -7.37
C SER A 555 0.61 -4.13 -8.52
N ILE A 556 1.30 -3.88 -9.57
CA ILE A 556 0.98 -3.77 -11.00
C ILE A 556 -0.51 -3.52 -11.42
N HIS A 557 -1.52 -3.97 -10.65
CA HIS A 557 -2.94 -3.74 -10.91
C HIS A 557 -3.49 -2.41 -10.40
N ASP A 558 -2.95 -1.85 -9.30
CA ASP A 558 -3.38 -0.55 -8.79
C ASP A 558 -2.70 0.60 -9.55
N GLU A 559 -1.49 0.40 -10.08
CA GLU A 559 -0.88 1.34 -11.02
C GLU A 559 -1.62 1.39 -12.36
N ALA A 560 -2.16 0.29 -12.85
CA ALA A 560 -2.99 0.25 -14.05
C ALA A 560 -4.33 0.97 -13.82
N SER A 561 -4.98 0.75 -12.68
CA SER A 561 -6.24 1.41 -12.30
C SER A 561 -6.07 2.89 -11.97
N ALA A 562 -4.90 3.32 -11.52
CA ALA A 562 -4.58 4.74 -11.33
C ALA A 562 -4.34 5.45 -12.67
N ARG A 563 -3.69 4.79 -13.63
CA ARG A 563 -3.47 5.32 -14.99
C ARG A 563 -4.76 5.42 -15.80
N ASP A 564 -5.69 4.47 -15.67
CA ASP A 564 -7.01 4.52 -16.33
C ASP A 564 -7.92 5.61 -15.74
N ARG A 565 -7.77 5.99 -14.48
CA ARG A 565 -8.52 7.09 -13.86
C ARG A 565 -7.98 8.46 -14.27
N ASP A 566 -6.67 8.61 -14.46
CA ASP A 566 -6.04 9.84 -14.96
C ASP A 566 -6.35 10.09 -16.45
N ALA A 567 -6.49 9.04 -17.27
CA ALA A 567 -6.88 9.14 -18.67
C ALA A 567 -8.37 9.55 -18.86
N GLY A 568 -9.22 9.32 -17.85
CA GLY A 568 -10.63 9.71 -17.85
C GLY A 568 -10.88 11.17 -17.46
N ASP A 569 -10.00 11.77 -16.66
CA ASP A 569 -10.15 13.17 -16.22
C ASP A 569 -9.53 14.18 -17.19
N GLU A 570 -8.61 13.79 -18.07
CA GLU A 570 -8.05 14.67 -19.11
C GLU A 570 -8.90 14.75 -20.39
N ALA A 571 -9.93 13.91 -20.54
CA ALA A 571 -10.81 13.91 -21.73
C ALA A 571 -12.04 14.85 -21.63
N GLY A 572 -12.13 15.69 -20.61
CA GLY A 572 -13.33 16.46 -20.23
C GLY A 572 -13.30 17.97 -20.43
N ASP A 573 -12.33 18.56 -21.13
CA ASP A 573 -12.35 20.01 -21.35
C ASP A 573 -11.66 20.44 -22.66
N GLU A 574 -12.28 20.09 -23.82
CA GLU A 574 -12.10 20.86 -25.04
C GLU A 574 -13.44 21.44 -25.49
N PRO A 575 -13.49 22.74 -25.79
CA PRO A 575 -14.73 23.38 -26.25
C PRO A 575 -15.05 22.93 -27.68
N VAL A 576 -16.28 22.47 -27.87
CA VAL A 576 -16.87 22.18 -29.19
C VAL A 576 -17.01 23.48 -29.93
N GLU A 577 -16.16 23.74 -30.90
CA GLU A 577 -16.35 24.76 -31.92
C GLU A 577 -17.40 24.28 -32.92
N GLU A 578 -18.49 25.03 -32.98
CA GLU A 578 -19.60 24.98 -33.91
C GLU A 578 -19.09 25.31 -35.32
N ALA A 579 -19.09 24.36 -36.22
CA ALA A 579 -18.92 24.63 -37.66
C ALA A 579 -20.17 24.15 -38.41
N ALA A 580 -20.93 25.15 -38.79
CA ALA A 580 -22.09 25.06 -39.67
C ALA A 580 -21.70 24.74 -41.13
N ASP A 581 -22.56 23.92 -41.70
CA ASP A 581 -23.06 24.02 -43.08
C ASP A 581 -22.10 23.82 -44.29
N ARG A 582 -22.35 22.82 -45.08
CA ARG A 582 -22.57 22.94 -46.56
C ARG A 582 -22.87 21.60 -47.26
N ASP A 583 -24.10 21.56 -47.72
CA ASP A 583 -24.62 21.20 -49.05
C ASP A 583 -24.14 19.94 -49.79
N ALA A 584 -25.16 19.13 -50.04
CA ALA A 584 -25.71 18.78 -51.37
C ALA A 584 -25.14 17.59 -52.13
N ASP A 585 -26.06 16.69 -52.36
CA ASP A 585 -26.44 16.13 -53.69
C ASP A 585 -25.67 14.96 -54.27
N THR A 586 -26.36 13.93 -54.51
CA THR A 586 -26.67 13.15 -55.75
C THR A 586 -26.97 11.67 -55.45
N ALA A 587 -28.19 11.35 -55.55
CA ALA A 587 -28.94 10.65 -56.59
C ALA A 587 -28.66 9.14 -56.87
N ARG A 588 -29.75 8.39 -56.70
CA ARG A 588 -30.28 7.32 -57.55
C ARG A 588 -29.63 5.92 -57.56
N ARG A 589 -30.34 4.93 -57.10
CA ARG A 589 -31.18 3.96 -57.86
C ARG A 589 -31.52 2.75 -57.02
N GLY A 590 -32.81 2.47 -56.87
CA GLY A 590 -33.34 1.15 -56.53
C GLY A 590 -33.49 0.33 -57.83
N PRO A 591 -34.33 -0.73 -57.93
CA PRO A 591 -35.29 -1.35 -57.00
C PRO A 591 -35.29 -2.91 -57.08
N GLY A 592 -36.15 -3.56 -56.32
CA GLY A 592 -36.63 -4.91 -56.68
C GLY A 592 -37.05 -5.78 -55.49
N ARG A 593 -38.34 -5.81 -55.21
CA ARG A 593 -39.30 -6.95 -55.25
C ARG A 593 -38.88 -8.17 -54.42
N GLY A 594 -39.72 -8.79 -53.66
CA GLY A 594 -41.17 -8.89 -53.54
C GLY A 594 -41.44 -9.87 -52.43
N ALA A 595 -42.59 -9.68 -51.83
CA ALA A 595 -43.73 -10.56 -51.73
C ALA A 595 -43.45 -11.91 -51.05
N ASP A 596 -44.20 -12.49 -50.17
CA ASP A 596 -45.64 -12.41 -49.81
C ASP A 596 -45.90 -13.30 -48.57
N VAL A 597 -46.86 -12.90 -47.73
CA VAL A 597 -48.07 -13.68 -47.30
C VAL A 597 -47.87 -14.83 -46.31
N ALA A 598 -48.47 -14.87 -45.22
CA ALA A 598 -49.74 -15.07 -44.61
C ALA A 598 -49.57 -15.82 -43.27
N ALA A 599 -50.16 -15.37 -42.18
CA ALA A 599 -51.42 -15.70 -41.61
C ALA A 599 -51.56 -17.11 -40.98
N GLY A 600 -52.12 -17.12 -39.77
CA GLY A 600 -52.72 -18.31 -39.11
C GLY A 600 -52.43 -18.31 -37.61
N GLU A 601 -53.20 -17.64 -36.79
CA GLU A 601 -54.29 -18.17 -35.95
C GLU A 601 -54.01 -19.57 -35.35
N GLY A 602 -53.98 -19.68 -34.03
CA GLY A 602 -55.13 -20.08 -33.28
C GLY A 602 -54.82 -20.87 -32.03
N HIS A 603 -55.46 -20.46 -30.95
CA HIS A 603 -56.08 -21.22 -29.85
C HIS A 603 -55.26 -22.05 -28.84
N SER A 604 -55.27 -21.59 -27.64
CA SER A 604 -56.09 -22.00 -26.45
C SER A 604 -55.84 -23.40 -25.87
N GLY A 605 -55.78 -23.43 -24.55
CA GLY A 605 -56.16 -24.60 -23.75
C GLY A 605 -55.29 -24.90 -22.56
N THR A 606 -55.57 -24.29 -21.46
CA THR A 606 -55.98 -24.76 -20.11
C THR A 606 -55.37 -26.05 -19.56
N SER A 607 -54.98 -25.87 -18.30
CA SER A 607 -55.12 -26.72 -17.10
C SER A 607 -54.36 -28.05 -17.00
N SER A 608 -53.50 -28.16 -16.08
CA SER A 608 -53.70 -28.76 -14.73
C SER A 608 -52.48 -28.43 -13.87
#